data_a0cfd2870398887ffca28f04ff6e53af
#
_entry.id   a0cfd2870398887ffca28f04ff6e53af
#
_cell.length_a   1.000
_cell.length_b   1.000
_cell.length_c   1.000
_cell.angle_alpha   90.00
_cell.angle_beta   90.00
_cell.angle_gamma   90.00
#
_symmetry.space_group_name_H-M   'P 1'
#
loop_
_entity.id
_entity.type
_entity.pdbx_description
1 polymer ?
#
loop_
_entity_poly.entity_id
_entity_poly.type
_entity_poly.pdbx_seq_one_letter_code
_entity_poly.pdbx_strand_id
1 'polypeptide(L)'
;MLILNSFDEFKDIFRSGKKWIRCKEAIENIPNIKENRYHSIGDSLVYMFKTENHKNEVDFQGHRRYMDIHYYVEGREVLEISKKNDLDIKSSYSDENDTEYFYGAGEIINLTAGNLIIIENDEAFRFKGAENLKKVVLKVTIEDNYFLNK
;
A
#
# COMPACT_ATOMS: atom_id res chain seq x y z
N MET A 1 11.05 -0.02 -1.05
CA MET A 1 10.24 0.50 0.07
C MET A 1 10.71 1.90 0.46
N LEU A 2 9.77 2.80 0.64
CA LEU A 2 10.06 4.14 1.13
C LEU A 2 9.13 4.44 2.31
N ILE A 3 9.69 4.88 3.43
CA ILE A 3 8.92 5.24 4.63
C ILE A 3 9.08 6.73 4.88
N LEU A 4 7.96 7.43 5.00
CA LEU A 4 7.90 8.85 5.31
C LEU A 4 7.23 9.06 6.66
N ASN A 5 7.56 10.16 7.31
CA ASN A 5 7.11 10.43 8.68
C ASN A 5 5.80 11.23 8.73
N SER A 6 5.37 11.81 7.62
CA SER A 6 4.15 12.61 7.55
C SER A 6 3.61 12.72 6.14
N PHE A 7 2.35 13.11 6.04
CA PHE A 7 1.73 13.44 4.77
C PHE A 7 2.35 14.69 4.14
N ASP A 8 2.78 15.64 4.95
CA ASP A 8 3.46 16.85 4.46
C ASP A 8 4.79 16.49 3.78
N GLU A 9 5.55 15.57 4.34
CA GLU A 9 6.78 15.07 3.72
C GLU A 9 6.48 14.42 2.36
N PHE A 10 5.42 13.65 2.28
CA PHE A 10 4.97 13.05 1.01
C PHE A 10 4.65 14.13 -0.04
N LYS A 11 3.93 15.17 0.36
CA LYS A 11 3.59 16.28 -0.54
C LYS A 11 4.83 17.05 -1.01
N ASP A 12 5.83 17.17 -0.16
CA ASP A 12 7.08 17.86 -0.50
C ASP A 12 7.95 17.06 -1.48
N ILE A 13 7.98 15.75 -1.34
CA ILE A 13 8.79 14.87 -2.19
C ILE A 13 8.10 14.64 -3.54
N PHE A 14 6.80 14.39 -3.55
CA PHE A 14 6.04 14.06 -4.76
C PHE A 14 5.16 15.23 -5.18
N ARG A 15 5.78 16.29 -5.70
CA ARG A 15 5.11 17.56 -6.02
C ARG A 15 4.31 17.55 -7.31
N SER A 16 4.71 16.75 -8.29
CA SER A 16 4.14 16.76 -9.62
C SER A 16 3.89 15.35 -10.14
N GLY A 17 3.11 15.26 -11.22
CA GLY A 17 2.69 14.00 -11.81
C GLY A 17 1.28 13.62 -11.39
N LYS A 18 0.46 13.23 -12.36
CA LYS A 18 -0.96 12.89 -12.12
C LYS A 18 -1.14 11.82 -11.06
N LYS A 19 -0.29 10.80 -11.08
CA LYS A 19 -0.33 9.70 -10.13
C LYS A 19 -0.24 10.19 -8.69
N TRP A 20 0.71 11.07 -8.41
CA TRP A 20 0.95 11.59 -7.07
C TRP A 20 -0.11 12.60 -6.65
N ILE A 21 -0.58 13.42 -7.59
CA ILE A 21 -1.70 14.35 -7.35
C ILE A 21 -2.95 13.58 -6.96
N ARG A 22 -3.25 12.47 -7.64
CA ARG A 22 -4.40 11.61 -7.33
C ARG A 22 -4.26 10.92 -5.97
N CYS A 23 -3.05 10.54 -5.58
CA CYS A 23 -2.81 10.02 -4.23
C CYS A 23 -3.16 11.06 -3.16
N LYS A 24 -2.74 12.30 -3.35
CA LYS A 24 -3.05 13.39 -2.42
C LYS A 24 -4.56 13.65 -2.35
N GLU A 25 -5.24 13.68 -3.49
CA GLU A 25 -6.69 13.83 -3.54
C GLU A 25 -7.40 12.72 -2.78
N ALA A 26 -6.96 11.47 -2.95
CA ALA A 26 -7.54 10.32 -2.26
C ALA A 26 -7.41 10.47 -0.75
N ILE A 27 -6.23 10.82 -0.27
CA ILE A 27 -5.99 10.99 1.17
C ILE A 27 -6.83 12.15 1.73
N GLU A 28 -6.91 13.26 1.00
CA GLU A 28 -7.69 14.43 1.41
C GLU A 28 -9.21 14.19 1.33
N ASN A 29 -9.65 13.22 0.52
CA ASN A 29 -11.07 12.92 0.34
C ASN A 29 -11.64 11.95 1.39
N ILE A 30 -10.83 11.47 2.32
CA ILE A 30 -11.27 10.50 3.34
C ILE A 30 -12.52 10.93 4.10
N PRO A 31 -12.69 12.19 4.52
CA PRO A 31 -13.90 12.59 5.22
C PRO A 31 -15.19 12.42 4.42
N ASN A 32 -15.09 12.25 3.10
CA ASN A 32 -16.23 12.19 2.18
C ASN A 32 -16.55 10.80 1.69
N ILE A 33 -15.84 9.77 2.14
CA ILE A 33 -16.03 8.38 1.69
C ILE A 33 -16.48 7.47 2.82
N LYS A 34 -17.05 6.34 2.44
CA LYS A 34 -17.43 5.29 3.39
C LYS A 34 -16.21 4.44 3.74
N GLU A 35 -16.11 4.06 5.01
CA GLU A 35 -15.04 3.20 5.51
C GLU A 35 -15.11 1.80 4.91
N ASN A 36 -13.95 1.18 4.78
CA ASN A 36 -13.78 -0.22 4.38
C ASN A 36 -14.36 -0.57 3.01
N ARG A 37 -14.43 0.42 2.12
CA ARG A 37 -14.85 0.26 0.72
C ARG A 37 -13.86 0.90 -0.21
N TYR A 38 -13.60 0.23 -1.33
CA TYR A 38 -12.75 0.79 -2.38
C TYR A 38 -13.47 1.88 -3.16
N HIS A 39 -12.76 2.95 -3.42
CA HIS A 39 -13.13 4.06 -4.29
C HIS A 39 -12.05 4.23 -5.35
N SER A 40 -12.37 4.85 -6.47
CA SER A 40 -11.40 5.06 -7.54
C SER A 40 -11.29 6.52 -7.94
N ILE A 41 -10.09 6.90 -8.36
CA ILE A 41 -9.82 8.19 -9.01
C ILE A 41 -9.15 7.88 -10.34
N GLY A 42 -9.84 8.18 -11.45
CA GLY A 42 -9.36 7.85 -12.78
C GLY A 42 -9.21 6.35 -12.98
N ASP A 43 -8.35 5.96 -13.92
CA ASP A 43 -8.13 4.55 -14.27
C ASP A 43 -6.98 3.92 -13.52
N SER A 44 -6.23 4.68 -12.76
CA SER A 44 -4.92 4.27 -12.25
C SER A 44 -4.82 4.17 -10.75
N LEU A 45 -5.87 4.52 -10.01
CA LEU A 45 -5.81 4.51 -8.56
C LEU A 45 -7.12 4.06 -7.94
N VAL A 46 -7.03 3.11 -7.01
CA VAL A 46 -8.11 2.76 -6.10
C VAL A 46 -7.62 2.97 -4.67
N TYR A 47 -8.52 3.36 -3.79
CA TYR A 47 -8.18 3.63 -2.40
C TYR A 47 -9.31 3.26 -1.45
N MET A 48 -8.93 3.02 -0.20
CA MET A 48 -9.85 2.64 0.87
C MET A 48 -9.42 3.30 2.16
N PHE A 49 -10.38 3.77 2.94
CA PHE A 49 -10.15 4.14 4.34
C PHE A 49 -10.46 2.91 5.20
N LYS A 50 -9.43 2.27 5.69
CA LYS A 50 -9.55 1.04 6.46
C LYS A 50 -9.55 1.34 7.95
N THR A 51 -10.61 0.92 8.64
CA THR A 51 -10.79 1.12 10.08
C THR A 51 -10.90 -0.20 10.84
N GLU A 52 -10.90 -1.32 10.13
CA GLU A 52 -10.97 -2.65 10.74
C GLU A 52 -9.58 -3.19 11.01
N ASN A 53 -9.38 -3.74 12.21
CA ASN A 53 -8.17 -4.52 12.49
C ASN A 53 -8.27 -5.84 11.73
N HIS A 54 -7.15 -6.29 11.18
CA HIS A 54 -7.09 -7.59 10.53
C HIS A 54 -6.30 -8.58 11.37
N LYS A 55 -6.48 -9.85 11.09
CA LYS A 55 -5.70 -10.91 11.72
C LYS A 55 -4.27 -10.93 11.16
N ASN A 56 -3.36 -11.53 11.91
CA ASN A 56 -2.00 -11.77 11.43
C ASN A 56 -2.05 -12.55 10.11
N GLU A 57 -1.36 -12.04 9.11
CA GLU A 57 -1.20 -12.72 7.83
C GLU A 57 -0.06 -13.74 7.93
N VAL A 58 -0.29 -14.93 7.40
CA VAL A 58 0.70 -16.02 7.44
C VAL A 58 1.65 -15.91 6.25
N ASP A 59 1.11 -15.64 5.08
CA ASP A 59 1.84 -15.63 3.84
C ASP A 59 2.23 -14.21 3.43
N PHE A 60 3.44 -14.08 2.85
CA PHE A 60 3.78 -12.86 2.12
C PHE A 60 2.94 -12.78 0.85
N GLN A 61 2.43 -11.60 0.54
CA GLN A 61 1.74 -11.33 -0.70
C GLN A 61 2.52 -10.33 -1.55
N GLY A 62 2.48 -10.52 -2.85
CA GLY A 62 3.08 -9.61 -3.80
C GLY A 62 2.15 -9.32 -4.96
N HIS A 63 2.32 -8.15 -5.56
CA HIS A 63 1.55 -7.69 -6.70
C HIS A 63 2.49 -7.37 -7.85
N ARG A 64 1.98 -7.31 -9.06
CA ARG A 64 2.78 -6.95 -10.22
C ARG A 64 2.30 -5.68 -10.89
N ARG A 65 0.97 -5.45 -10.88
CA ARG A 65 0.36 -4.31 -11.55
C ARG A 65 0.24 -3.07 -10.68
N TYR A 66 0.37 -3.21 -9.37
CA TYR A 66 0.14 -2.13 -8.42
C TYR A 66 1.32 -1.92 -7.49
N MET A 67 1.51 -0.65 -7.17
CA MET A 67 2.31 -0.20 -6.04
C MET A 67 1.33 0.06 -4.89
N ASP A 68 1.68 -0.35 -3.68
CA ASP A 68 0.84 -0.15 -2.50
C ASP A 68 1.35 1.02 -1.68
N ILE A 69 0.43 1.91 -1.29
CA ILE A 69 0.73 3.02 -0.38
C ILE A 69 -0.20 2.90 0.82
N HIS A 70 0.36 2.92 2.02
CA HIS A 70 -0.40 2.92 3.26
C HIS A 70 -0.06 4.17 4.06
N TYR A 71 -1.07 4.99 4.35
CA TYR A 71 -0.93 6.17 5.18
C TYR A 71 -1.69 5.95 6.49
N TYR A 72 -0.98 6.01 7.61
CA TYR A 72 -1.51 5.72 8.93
C TYR A 72 -2.10 6.98 9.57
N VAL A 73 -3.41 6.99 9.74
CA VAL A 73 -4.15 8.12 10.34
C VAL A 73 -4.18 7.98 11.86
N GLU A 74 -4.47 6.77 12.35
CA GLU A 74 -4.49 6.44 13.78
C GLU A 74 -4.03 5.01 14.00
N GLY A 75 -3.60 4.73 15.22
CA GLY A 75 -3.22 3.39 15.63
C GLY A 75 -1.83 2.98 15.17
N ARG A 76 -1.61 1.68 15.13
CA ARG A 76 -0.32 1.11 14.72
C ARG A 76 -0.49 -0.24 14.07
N GLU A 77 0.50 -0.60 13.28
CA GLU A 77 0.53 -1.88 12.57
C GLU A 77 1.97 -2.36 12.41
N VAL A 78 2.16 -3.66 12.50
CA VAL A 78 3.46 -4.29 12.25
C VAL A 78 3.45 -4.91 10.87
N LEU A 79 4.43 -4.54 10.06
CA LEU A 79 4.64 -5.02 8.70
C LEU A 79 5.91 -5.86 8.66
N GLU A 80 5.87 -6.97 7.94
CA GLU A 80 7.08 -7.71 7.57
C GLU A 80 7.20 -7.64 6.04
N ILE A 81 8.35 -7.22 5.53
CA ILE A 81 8.56 -6.94 4.11
C ILE A 81 9.89 -7.49 3.63
N SER A 82 9.92 -7.97 2.40
CA SER A 82 11.14 -8.47 1.74
C SER A 82 11.06 -8.25 0.24
N LYS A 83 12.22 -8.23 -0.42
CA LYS A 83 12.27 -8.36 -1.87
C LYS A 83 11.76 -9.75 -2.25
N LYS A 84 10.98 -9.85 -3.32
CA LYS A 84 10.43 -11.13 -3.80
C LYS A 84 11.54 -12.15 -4.08
N ASN A 85 12.68 -11.71 -4.59
CA ASN A 85 13.81 -12.58 -4.92
C ASN A 85 14.45 -13.25 -3.70
N ASP A 86 14.22 -12.73 -2.51
CA ASP A 86 14.73 -13.29 -1.25
C ASP A 86 13.75 -14.26 -0.60
N LEU A 87 12.62 -14.50 -1.24
CA LEU A 87 11.55 -15.36 -0.75
C LEU A 87 11.32 -16.55 -1.68
N ASP A 88 10.71 -17.60 -1.14
CA ASP A 88 10.32 -18.80 -1.90
C ASP A 88 8.85 -18.73 -2.31
N ILE A 89 8.54 -19.10 -3.53
CA ILE A 89 7.18 -19.06 -4.04
C ILE A 89 6.32 -20.13 -3.36
N LYS A 90 5.20 -19.72 -2.81
CA LYS A 90 4.16 -20.61 -2.28
C LYS A 90 3.07 -20.86 -3.31
N SER A 91 2.53 -19.80 -3.88
CA SER A 91 1.51 -19.85 -4.93
C SER A 91 1.92 -18.93 -6.06
N SER A 92 1.95 -19.47 -7.28
CA SER A 92 2.31 -18.72 -8.48
C SER A 92 1.34 -17.56 -8.71
N TYR A 93 1.81 -16.58 -9.44
CA TYR A 93 1.04 -15.39 -9.75
C TYR A 93 -0.31 -15.71 -10.38
N SER A 94 -1.37 -15.12 -9.82
CA SER A 94 -2.72 -15.15 -10.37
C SER A 94 -3.01 -13.81 -11.05
N ASP A 95 -3.18 -13.82 -12.36
CA ASP A 95 -3.48 -12.61 -13.13
C ASP A 95 -4.86 -12.04 -12.76
N GLU A 96 -5.79 -12.90 -12.41
CA GLU A 96 -7.14 -12.49 -12.01
C GLU A 96 -7.13 -11.61 -10.75
N ASN A 97 -6.33 -11.99 -9.77
CA ASN A 97 -6.25 -11.29 -8.47
C ASN A 97 -5.05 -10.34 -8.37
N ASP A 98 -4.16 -10.34 -9.35
CA ASP A 98 -2.88 -9.65 -9.30
C ASP A 98 -2.12 -9.96 -8.01
N THR A 99 -2.04 -11.25 -7.64
CA THR A 99 -1.42 -11.65 -6.39
C THR A 99 -0.59 -12.92 -6.57
N GLU A 100 0.56 -12.95 -5.93
CA GLU A 100 1.39 -14.12 -5.73
C GLU A 100 1.74 -14.21 -4.25
N TYR A 101 1.95 -15.43 -3.76
CA TYR A 101 2.23 -15.67 -2.34
C TYR A 101 3.60 -16.31 -2.16
N PHE A 102 4.24 -16.01 -1.04
CA PHE A 102 5.60 -16.44 -0.75
C PHE A 102 5.74 -16.95 0.68
N TYR A 103 6.73 -17.82 0.85
CA TYR A 103 7.27 -18.22 2.16
C TYR A 103 8.56 -17.45 2.43
N GLY A 104 8.88 -17.28 3.69
CA GLY A 104 10.16 -16.74 4.11
C GLY A 104 10.06 -15.82 5.30
N ALA A 105 11.06 -14.98 5.43
CA ALA A 105 11.14 -13.96 6.47
C ALA A 105 11.65 -12.66 5.87
N GLY A 106 11.28 -11.55 6.49
CA GLY A 106 11.67 -10.23 6.02
C GLY A 106 11.99 -9.29 7.17
N GLU A 107 12.12 -8.02 6.85
CA GLU A 107 12.35 -6.95 7.80
C GLU A 107 11.04 -6.58 8.51
N ILE A 108 11.11 -6.42 9.82
CA ILE A 108 9.97 -6.00 10.63
C ILE A 108 9.95 -4.47 10.73
N ILE A 109 8.83 -3.89 10.33
CA ILE A 109 8.60 -2.44 10.35
C ILE A 109 7.42 -2.15 11.27
N ASN A 110 7.61 -1.24 12.23
CA ASN A 110 6.54 -0.75 13.09
C ASN A 110 6.04 0.58 12.54
N LEU A 111 4.77 0.61 12.15
CA LEU A 111 4.13 1.77 11.56
C LEU A 111 3.15 2.38 12.56
N THR A 112 3.22 3.69 12.74
CA THR A 112 2.38 4.45 13.68
C THR A 112 1.71 5.63 12.98
N ALA A 113 0.78 6.27 13.67
CA ALA A 113 0.08 7.44 13.14
C ALA A 113 1.03 8.48 12.56
N GLY A 114 0.72 8.96 11.37
CA GLY A 114 1.54 9.89 10.61
C GLY A 114 2.48 9.24 9.59
N ASN A 115 2.85 7.98 9.78
CA ASN A 115 3.71 7.28 8.83
C ASN A 115 3.00 7.03 7.50
N LEU A 116 3.77 7.11 6.42
CA LEU A 116 3.33 6.71 5.09
C LEU A 116 4.39 5.78 4.51
N ILE A 117 3.97 4.63 4.01
CA ILE A 117 4.88 3.67 3.39
C ILE A 117 4.49 3.42 1.94
N ILE A 118 5.48 3.40 1.06
CA ILE A 118 5.32 3.04 -0.35
C ILE A 118 6.00 1.70 -0.56
N ILE A 119 5.23 0.70 -0.99
CA ILE A 119 5.70 -0.66 -1.25
C ILE A 119 5.72 -0.88 -2.75
N GLU A 120 6.89 -1.19 -3.28
CA GLU A 120 7.09 -1.39 -4.71
C GLU A 120 6.64 -2.78 -5.17
N ASN A 121 6.46 -2.96 -6.48
CA ASN A 121 5.97 -4.23 -7.03
C ASN A 121 7.00 -5.35 -7.07
N ASP A 122 8.26 -5.08 -6.75
CA ASP A 122 9.31 -6.10 -6.59
C ASP A 122 9.42 -6.59 -5.14
N GLU A 123 8.56 -6.10 -4.27
CA GLU A 123 8.53 -6.43 -2.85
C GLU A 123 7.28 -7.24 -2.51
N ALA A 124 7.39 -8.09 -1.50
CA ALA A 124 6.25 -8.81 -0.92
C ALA A 124 6.19 -8.51 0.58
N PHE A 125 5.00 -8.54 1.12
CA PHE A 125 4.77 -8.12 2.50
C PHE A 125 3.65 -8.92 3.15
N ARG A 126 3.63 -8.88 4.49
CA ARG A 126 2.52 -9.38 5.29
C ARG A 126 2.37 -8.53 6.55
N PHE A 127 1.14 -8.37 7.01
CA PHE A 127 0.87 -7.65 8.25
C PHE A 127 0.79 -8.63 9.41
N LYS A 128 1.46 -8.29 10.52
CA LYS A 128 1.61 -9.17 11.67
C LYS A 128 0.68 -8.82 12.82
N GLY A 129 0.07 -7.65 12.80
CA GLY A 129 -0.87 -7.21 13.82
C GLY A 129 -1.11 -5.72 13.78
N ALA A 130 -2.27 -5.31 14.31
CA ALA A 130 -2.68 -3.92 14.33
C ALA A 130 -3.44 -3.62 15.61
N GLU A 131 -3.37 -2.36 16.08
CA GLU A 131 -4.13 -1.84 17.21
C GLU A 131 -4.76 -0.50 16.85
N ASN A 132 -6.08 -0.38 17.06
CA ASN A 132 -6.85 0.85 16.83
C ASN A 132 -6.61 1.44 15.43
N LEU A 133 -6.52 0.58 14.45
CA LEU A 133 -6.05 0.92 13.11
C LEU A 133 -7.04 1.79 12.36
N LYS A 134 -6.54 2.93 11.87
CA LYS A 134 -7.20 3.74 10.83
C LYS A 134 -6.13 4.13 9.84
N LYS A 135 -6.24 3.61 8.61
CA LYS A 135 -5.26 3.91 7.56
C LYS A 135 -5.93 4.06 6.20
N VAL A 136 -5.26 4.79 5.33
CA VAL A 136 -5.63 4.86 3.92
C VAL A 136 -4.77 3.86 3.16
N VAL A 137 -5.41 2.97 2.42
CA VAL A 137 -4.72 2.05 1.52
C VAL A 137 -4.95 2.53 0.09
N LEU A 138 -3.87 2.77 -0.62
CA LEU A 138 -3.93 3.16 -2.03
C LEU A 138 -3.24 2.10 -2.87
N LYS A 139 -3.89 1.70 -3.96
CA LYS A 139 -3.31 0.85 -4.98
C LYS A 139 -3.16 1.67 -6.24
N VAL A 140 -1.92 1.93 -6.59
CA VAL A 140 -1.55 2.80 -7.72
C VAL A 140 -1.02 1.92 -8.84
N THR A 141 -1.67 1.97 -9.98
CA THR A 141 -1.27 1.18 -11.14
C THR A 141 0.12 1.56 -11.59
N ILE A 142 1.00 0.56 -11.68
CA ILE A 142 2.32 0.70 -12.27
C ILE A 142 2.21 0.28 -13.70
N GLU A 143 2.49 1.21 -14.60
CA GLU A 143 2.40 0.96 -16.00
C GLU A 143 3.67 1.42 -16.69
N ASP A 144 3.88 0.92 -17.90
CA ASP A 144 4.95 1.41 -18.74
C ASP A 144 4.73 2.88 -19.10
N ASN A 145 5.62 3.44 -19.91
CA ASN A 145 5.57 4.85 -20.29
C ASN A 145 4.26 5.29 -20.94
N TYR A 146 3.51 4.34 -21.51
CA TYR A 146 2.25 4.63 -22.18
C TYR A 146 1.17 5.16 -21.23
N PHE A 147 1.16 4.69 -19.98
CA PHE A 147 0.15 5.05 -18.99
C PHE A 147 0.62 6.05 -17.94
N LEU A 148 1.81 6.54 -18.05
CA LEU A 148 2.49 7.33 -17.03
C LEU A 148 1.69 8.57 -16.57
N ASN A 149 0.85 9.13 -17.43
CA ASN A 149 0.09 10.35 -17.20
C ASN A 149 -1.42 10.13 -17.00
N LYS A 150 -1.84 8.91 -16.85
CA LYS A 150 -3.26 8.60 -16.62
C LYS A 150 -3.70 8.78 -15.17
#